data_0717534a8f07397c52c26967a4080433
#
_entry.id   0717534a8f07397c52c26967a4080433
#
_cell.length_a   1.000
_cell.length_b   1.000
_cell.length_c   1.000
_cell.angle_alpha   90.00
_cell.angle_beta   90.00
_cell.angle_gamma   90.00
#
_symmetry.space_group_name_H-M   'P 1'
#
loop_
_entity.id
_entity.type
_entity.pdbx_description
1 polymer ?
#
loop_
_entity_poly.entity_id
_entity_poly.type
_entity_poly.pdbx_seq_one_letter_code
_entity_poly.pdbx_strand_id
1 'polypeptide(L)'
;MSQKTRVLIVDDDVTMAKYLAAHLTRRNFEVTVASNEQEALRVFRSFDPALVLVETSIDGEDSSETLQRLKQIKPTVAIIVLSSSKDPEFIFKASKLGADDFISKPVDPTELDERIGKVLDSQRVTSEVTQLRDHVRRQSDFTMLFGTSPKMMEVKMTIEQVADTTATVLVRGESGTGKEVVARMVYAESSRCDKPFVKVNCAAIPHELLESELFGYEAGAFTGANRQKLGKFEQANGGTIFLDEISEMHPALQAKLLHVLQDHEFSRLGGKRDVQVDVRVLAATNKPLERAVEEGVFREDLFYRLNVVTIHIPPLRERREEIPVFLKYFLEKYSEHYGKKPSMFSEYAVTRMMEYAWPGNIRELENMVKRYVIVGNEAQIIRELSTHKPIVSSFGGAASQVVAASAATAPAMQASNGTEMEMPSLLEIGRRAAMQAEREAIERVLAQTRWNRRQAAKILKISYKALLNKMKAMEEQTKAQAKPEEA
;
A
#
# COMPACT_ATOMS: atom_id res chain seq x y z
N MET A 1 -14.76 13.49 26.02
CA MET A 1 -13.84 14.29 26.86
C MET A 1 -12.81 14.92 25.94
N SER A 2 -12.72 16.26 25.91
CA SER A 2 -11.72 16.95 25.08
C SER A 2 -10.32 16.56 25.54
N GLN A 3 -9.49 16.06 24.64
CA GLN A 3 -8.11 15.68 24.92
C GLN A 3 -7.33 16.96 25.24
N LYS A 4 -6.66 17.01 26.39
CA LYS A 4 -5.85 18.17 26.79
C LYS A 4 -4.68 18.34 25.85
N THR A 5 -4.38 19.57 25.43
CA THR A 5 -3.20 19.87 24.62
C THR A 5 -1.93 19.63 25.42
N ARG A 6 -1.01 18.84 24.87
CA ARG A 6 0.24 18.45 25.53
C ARG A 6 1.35 19.45 25.24
N VAL A 7 2.02 19.92 26.27
CA VAL A 7 3.10 20.90 26.23
C VAL A 7 4.35 20.34 26.90
N LEU A 8 5.47 20.39 26.21
CA LEU A 8 6.79 20.07 26.77
C LEU A 8 7.53 21.37 27.05
N ILE A 9 8.08 21.52 28.25
CA ILE A 9 8.96 22.63 28.64
C ILE A 9 10.37 22.08 28.75
N VAL A 10 11.32 22.73 28.06
CA VAL A 10 12.75 22.41 28.10
C VAL A 10 13.50 23.62 28.63
N ASP A 11 13.87 23.57 29.89
CA ASP A 11 14.51 24.68 30.62
C ASP A 11 15.35 24.08 31.78
N ASP A 12 16.63 24.46 31.89
CA ASP A 12 17.53 24.02 32.96
C ASP A 12 17.28 24.74 34.30
N ASP A 13 16.60 25.91 34.27
CA ASP A 13 16.11 26.56 35.47
C ASP A 13 14.84 25.86 36.01
N VAL A 14 15.05 24.98 36.98
CA VAL A 14 13.97 24.21 37.64
C VAL A 14 12.88 25.11 38.22
N THR A 15 13.22 26.32 38.68
CA THR A 15 12.26 27.27 39.29
C THR A 15 11.34 27.82 38.21
N MET A 16 11.91 28.27 37.11
CA MET A 16 11.17 28.79 35.97
C MET A 16 10.31 27.70 35.29
N ALA A 17 10.87 26.53 35.06
CA ALA A 17 10.15 25.39 34.50
C ALA A 17 8.92 24.99 35.34
N LYS A 18 9.06 24.94 36.68
CA LYS A 18 7.94 24.68 37.58
C LYS A 18 6.88 25.78 37.56
N TYR A 19 7.29 27.03 37.49
CA TYR A 19 6.38 28.18 37.43
C TYR A 19 5.54 28.10 36.12
N LEU A 20 6.17 27.91 34.97
CA LEU A 20 5.49 27.78 33.70
C LEU A 20 4.58 26.53 33.65
N ALA A 21 5.03 25.41 34.21
CA ALA A 21 4.24 24.19 34.26
C ALA A 21 2.98 24.37 35.15
N ALA A 22 3.10 25.04 36.27
CA ALA A 22 1.95 25.34 37.15
C ALA A 22 0.95 26.29 36.48
N HIS A 23 1.44 27.32 35.75
CA HIS A 23 0.59 28.26 35.03
C HIS A 23 -0.18 27.53 33.91
N LEU A 24 0.50 26.77 33.04
CA LEU A 24 -0.11 26.06 31.90
C LEU A 24 -1.06 24.94 32.36
N THR A 25 -0.75 24.26 33.46
CA THR A 25 -1.67 23.25 34.05
C THR A 25 -2.99 23.88 34.49
N ARG A 26 -2.97 25.09 35.06
CA ARG A 26 -4.19 25.87 35.39
C ARG A 26 -5.00 26.25 34.18
N ARG A 27 -4.34 26.41 33.02
CA ARG A 27 -4.96 26.68 31.70
C ARG A 27 -5.43 25.42 30.98
N ASN A 28 -5.48 24.29 31.68
CA ASN A 28 -5.96 23.00 31.13
C ASN A 28 -5.04 22.34 30.11
N PHE A 29 -3.75 22.69 30.10
CA PHE A 29 -2.74 21.94 29.35
C PHE A 29 -2.24 20.72 30.15
N GLU A 30 -1.79 19.68 29.45
CA GLU A 30 -1.03 18.58 30.03
C GLU A 30 0.46 18.87 29.82
N VAL A 31 1.20 19.08 30.93
CA VAL A 31 2.56 19.61 30.85
C VAL A 31 3.57 18.60 31.37
N THR A 32 4.66 18.47 30.66
CA THR A 32 5.85 17.72 31.10
C THR A 32 7.08 18.63 30.97
N VAL A 33 8.04 18.47 31.87
CA VAL A 33 9.27 19.26 31.91
C VAL A 33 10.46 18.35 31.64
N ALA A 34 11.43 18.87 30.90
CA ALA A 34 12.75 18.28 30.71
C ALA A 34 13.83 19.32 31.06
N SER A 35 14.87 18.90 31.72
CA SER A 35 15.94 19.77 32.20
C SER A 35 17.15 19.84 31.25
N ASN A 36 17.23 18.95 30.30
CA ASN A 36 18.32 18.88 29.30
C ASN A 36 17.85 18.30 27.97
N GLU A 37 18.71 18.38 26.96
CA GLU A 37 18.39 17.91 25.60
C GLU A 37 18.05 16.42 25.53
N GLN A 38 18.82 15.56 26.19
CA GLN A 38 18.63 14.12 26.13
C GLN A 38 17.27 13.71 26.73
N GLU A 39 16.91 14.32 27.85
CA GLU A 39 15.61 14.12 28.48
C GLU A 39 14.49 14.66 27.58
N ALA A 40 14.66 15.86 27.02
CA ALA A 40 13.70 16.45 26.10
C ALA A 40 13.40 15.54 24.91
N LEU A 41 14.41 15.01 24.24
CA LEU A 41 14.24 14.10 23.09
C LEU A 41 13.59 12.77 23.47
N ARG A 42 13.88 12.24 24.67
CA ARG A 42 13.24 11.01 25.19
C ARG A 42 11.77 11.24 25.48
N VAL A 43 11.45 12.31 26.21
CA VAL A 43 10.08 12.68 26.57
C VAL A 43 9.27 13.04 25.34
N PHE A 44 9.85 13.78 24.38
CA PHE A 44 9.19 14.17 23.15
C PHE A 44 8.61 12.99 22.38
N ARG A 45 9.36 11.89 22.26
CA ARG A 45 8.92 10.67 21.54
C ARG A 45 7.78 9.93 22.24
N SER A 46 7.76 9.92 23.58
CA SER A 46 6.76 9.19 24.38
C SER A 46 5.51 10.01 24.67
N PHE A 47 5.69 11.30 24.87
CA PHE A 47 4.63 12.23 25.27
C PHE A 47 3.90 12.83 24.06
N ASP A 48 4.55 12.90 22.89
CA ASP A 48 4.04 13.47 21.62
C ASP A 48 3.40 14.85 21.81
N PRO A 49 4.17 15.88 22.22
CA PRO A 49 3.62 17.21 22.52
C PRO A 49 3.15 17.92 21.24
N ALA A 50 2.13 18.78 21.38
CA ALA A 50 1.67 19.71 20.36
C ALA A 50 2.48 21.01 20.36
N LEU A 51 3.01 21.41 21.52
CA LEU A 51 3.79 22.62 21.73
C LEU A 51 5.03 22.30 22.57
N VAL A 52 6.17 22.91 22.23
CA VAL A 52 7.39 22.87 23.02
C VAL A 52 7.81 24.30 23.35
N LEU A 53 8.08 24.56 24.62
CA LEU A 53 8.75 25.78 25.09
C LEU A 53 10.22 25.43 25.33
N VAL A 54 11.14 26.09 24.65
CA VAL A 54 12.58 25.78 24.72
C VAL A 54 13.35 27.02 25.13
N GLU A 55 14.22 26.92 26.12
CA GLU A 55 15.16 28.00 26.46
C GLU A 55 16.27 28.12 25.39
N THR A 56 16.76 29.35 25.20
CA THR A 56 17.86 29.66 24.25
C THR A 56 19.17 28.96 24.56
N SER A 57 19.46 28.71 25.83
CA SER A 57 20.65 28.01 26.30
C SER A 57 20.24 26.95 27.30
N ILE A 58 20.61 25.72 27.08
CA ILE A 58 20.35 24.58 27.96
C ILE A 58 21.72 24.03 28.40
N ASP A 59 21.97 23.93 29.70
CA ASP A 59 23.28 23.50 30.25
C ASP A 59 24.47 24.34 29.74
N GLY A 60 24.22 25.61 29.37
CA GLY A 60 25.25 26.52 28.82
C GLY A 60 25.55 26.34 27.31
N GLU A 61 24.85 25.43 26.63
CA GLU A 61 24.94 25.22 25.19
C GLU A 61 23.75 25.84 24.43
N ASP A 62 23.99 26.27 23.19
CA ASP A 62 22.99 26.84 22.30
C ASP A 62 21.93 25.78 21.91
N SER A 63 20.66 26.02 22.22
CA SER A 63 19.56 25.10 21.96
C SER A 63 19.19 24.94 20.48
N SER A 64 19.93 25.56 19.56
CA SER A 64 19.70 25.45 18.09
C SER A 64 19.70 24.03 17.59
N GLU A 65 20.57 23.16 18.11
CA GLU A 65 20.64 21.75 17.74
C GLU A 65 19.41 20.97 18.25
N THR A 66 18.99 21.26 19.47
CA THR A 66 17.74 20.71 20.05
C THR A 66 16.52 21.06 19.21
N LEU A 67 16.39 22.33 18.79
CA LEU A 67 15.33 22.80 17.89
C LEU A 67 15.30 22.00 16.58
N GLN A 68 16.46 21.87 15.94
CA GLN A 68 16.56 21.16 14.67
C GLN A 68 16.18 19.69 14.81
N ARG A 69 16.62 19.02 15.88
CA ARG A 69 16.30 17.60 16.14
C ARG A 69 14.79 17.41 16.42
N LEU A 70 14.16 18.30 17.19
CA LEU A 70 12.72 18.26 17.46
C LEU A 70 11.91 18.41 16.18
N LYS A 71 12.25 19.36 15.31
CA LYS A 71 11.60 19.56 13.99
C LYS A 71 11.87 18.42 13.01
N GLN A 72 13.02 17.75 13.08
CA GLN A 72 13.27 16.53 12.28
C GLN A 72 12.39 15.37 12.70
N ILE A 73 12.13 15.21 14.01
CA ILE A 73 11.25 14.15 14.54
C ILE A 73 9.78 14.44 14.19
N LYS A 74 9.33 15.69 14.38
CA LYS A 74 7.95 16.11 14.12
C LYS A 74 7.94 17.51 13.48
N PRO A 75 7.94 17.62 12.15
CA PRO A 75 7.97 18.92 11.45
C PRO A 75 6.82 19.86 11.82
N THR A 76 5.69 19.30 12.26
CA THR A 76 4.47 20.03 12.61
C THR A 76 4.39 20.45 14.08
N VAL A 77 5.39 20.18 14.93
CA VAL A 77 5.35 20.60 16.33
C VAL A 77 5.52 22.11 16.46
N ALA A 78 4.69 22.75 17.29
CA ALA A 78 4.87 24.16 17.65
C ALA A 78 6.09 24.33 18.55
N ILE A 79 6.94 25.31 18.26
CA ILE A 79 8.10 25.62 19.13
C ILE A 79 8.12 27.13 19.42
N ILE A 80 8.03 27.47 20.69
CA ILE A 80 8.24 28.82 21.19
C ILE A 80 9.55 28.86 21.98
N VAL A 81 10.44 29.78 21.61
CA VAL A 81 11.73 29.94 22.28
C VAL A 81 11.63 30.96 23.40
N LEU A 82 12.11 30.60 24.60
CA LEU A 82 12.22 31.47 25.75
C LEU A 82 13.64 32.04 25.75
N SER A 83 13.80 33.36 25.69
CA SER A 83 15.13 34.00 25.60
C SER A 83 15.40 34.93 26.74
N SER A 84 16.54 34.79 27.41
CA SER A 84 17.10 35.72 28.36
C SER A 84 17.80 36.91 27.72
N SER A 85 18.16 36.76 26.42
CA SER A 85 18.85 37.78 25.61
C SER A 85 17.95 38.24 24.46
N LYS A 86 18.00 39.51 24.14
CA LYS A 86 17.39 40.09 22.93
C LYS A 86 18.36 40.07 21.75
N ASP A 87 19.24 39.06 21.68
CA ASP A 87 20.21 38.94 20.58
C ASP A 87 19.50 38.67 19.25
N PRO A 88 19.53 39.62 18.30
CA PRO A 88 18.87 39.49 17.02
C PRO A 88 19.43 38.33 16.17
N GLU A 89 20.71 37.98 16.35
CA GLU A 89 21.35 36.89 15.56
C GLU A 89 20.79 35.54 15.98
N PHE A 90 20.59 35.31 17.29
CA PHE A 90 20.00 34.07 17.78
C PHE A 90 18.52 33.95 17.34
N ILE A 91 17.73 35.01 17.48
CA ILE A 91 16.33 35.05 17.06
C ILE A 91 16.21 34.70 15.58
N PHE A 92 17.06 35.29 14.73
CA PHE A 92 17.09 34.99 13.30
C PHE A 92 17.51 33.54 12.99
N LYS A 93 18.50 33.03 13.69
CA LYS A 93 18.97 31.64 13.57
C LYS A 93 17.87 30.65 13.96
N ALA A 94 17.24 30.83 15.11
CA ALA A 94 16.19 29.95 15.61
C ALA A 94 14.92 29.99 14.72
N SER A 95 14.56 31.16 14.18
CA SER A 95 13.48 31.27 13.17
C SER A 95 13.79 30.46 11.90
N LYS A 96 15.02 30.49 11.40
CA LYS A 96 15.45 29.65 10.27
C LYS A 96 15.43 28.14 10.58
N LEU A 97 15.63 27.78 11.84
CA LEU A 97 15.59 26.39 12.31
C LEU A 97 14.16 25.93 12.65
N GLY A 98 13.16 26.81 12.46
CA GLY A 98 11.76 26.46 12.56
C GLY A 98 11.09 26.80 13.90
N ALA A 99 11.65 27.71 14.71
CA ALA A 99 10.93 28.29 15.82
C ALA A 99 9.72 29.10 15.31
N ASP A 100 8.56 28.88 15.91
CA ASP A 100 7.30 29.51 15.48
C ASP A 100 7.11 30.87 16.15
N ASP A 101 7.63 31.09 17.37
CA ASP A 101 7.60 32.40 18.07
C ASP A 101 8.68 32.46 19.16
N PHE A 102 8.82 33.66 19.78
CA PHE A 102 9.80 33.96 20.84
C PHE A 102 9.16 34.75 21.97
N ILE A 103 9.58 34.48 23.19
CA ILE A 103 9.20 35.22 24.39
C ILE A 103 10.45 35.59 25.17
N SER A 104 10.57 36.87 25.56
CA SER A 104 11.70 37.34 26.40
C SER A 104 11.46 37.04 27.87
N LYS A 105 12.49 36.61 28.55
CA LYS A 105 12.51 36.51 30.03
C LYS A 105 12.71 37.91 30.64
N PRO A 106 12.01 38.30 31.72
CA PRO A 106 11.06 37.50 32.50
C PRO A 106 9.74 37.29 31.72
N VAL A 107 9.23 36.04 31.74
CA VAL A 107 8.01 35.65 30.99
C VAL A 107 6.78 36.23 31.69
N ASP A 108 6.06 37.09 30.98
CA ASP A 108 4.73 37.54 31.42
C ASP A 108 3.68 36.45 31.13
N PRO A 109 2.89 36.01 32.11
CA PRO A 109 1.87 35.00 31.89
C PRO A 109 0.84 35.37 30.81
N THR A 110 0.49 36.66 30.70
CA THR A 110 -0.48 37.14 29.70
C THR A 110 0.10 37.05 28.30
N GLU A 111 1.35 37.50 28.14
CA GLU A 111 2.08 37.39 26.86
C GLU A 111 2.26 35.92 26.43
N LEU A 112 2.60 35.05 27.40
CA LEU A 112 2.73 33.60 27.17
C LEU A 112 1.42 33.00 26.63
N ASP A 113 0.29 33.28 27.28
CA ASP A 113 -1.02 32.80 26.88
C ASP A 113 -1.40 33.28 25.46
N GLU A 114 -1.17 34.56 25.16
CA GLU A 114 -1.44 35.13 23.84
C GLU A 114 -0.56 34.50 22.73
N ARG A 115 0.73 34.30 23.00
CA ARG A 115 1.67 33.71 22.04
C ARG A 115 1.35 32.24 21.79
N ILE A 116 1.07 31.47 22.84
CA ILE A 116 0.65 30.08 22.72
C ILE A 116 -0.63 29.97 21.90
N GLY A 117 -1.64 30.80 22.19
CA GLY A 117 -2.88 30.85 21.41
C GLY A 117 -2.61 31.10 19.95
N LYS A 118 -1.84 32.13 19.61
CA LYS A 118 -1.49 32.53 18.26
C LYS A 118 -0.77 31.43 17.48
N VAL A 119 0.22 30.77 18.12
CA VAL A 119 1.01 29.71 17.47
C VAL A 119 0.16 28.46 17.24
N LEU A 120 -0.65 28.04 18.22
CA LEU A 120 -1.52 26.87 18.08
C LEU A 120 -2.63 27.10 17.04
N ASP A 121 -3.23 28.31 17.00
CA ASP A 121 -4.24 28.66 16.01
C ASP A 121 -3.64 28.72 14.60
N SER A 122 -2.45 29.30 14.43
CA SER A 122 -1.73 29.33 13.15
C SER A 122 -1.42 27.93 12.64
N GLN A 123 -0.97 27.03 13.52
CA GLN A 123 -0.72 25.63 13.16
C GLN A 123 -2.00 24.87 12.81
N ARG A 124 -3.11 25.14 13.54
CA ARG A 124 -4.40 24.55 13.24
C ARG A 124 -4.87 24.97 11.84
N VAL A 125 -4.83 26.27 11.52
CA VAL A 125 -5.18 26.78 10.19
C VAL A 125 -4.28 26.19 9.10
N THR A 126 -2.98 26.14 9.33
CA THR A 126 -2.01 25.53 8.37
C THR A 126 -2.29 24.05 8.15
N SER A 127 -2.60 23.31 9.22
CA SER A 127 -2.97 21.90 9.16
C SER A 127 -4.29 21.70 8.40
N GLU A 128 -5.32 22.51 8.68
CA GLU A 128 -6.60 22.47 7.97
C GLU A 128 -6.44 22.81 6.49
N VAL A 129 -5.67 23.84 6.15
CA VAL A 129 -5.37 24.21 4.75
C VAL A 129 -4.60 23.09 4.03
N THR A 130 -3.65 22.45 4.71
CA THR A 130 -2.90 21.33 4.13
C THR A 130 -3.81 20.14 3.91
N GLN A 131 -4.66 19.80 4.88
CA GLN A 131 -5.64 18.72 4.76
C GLN A 131 -6.66 19.02 3.63
N LEU A 132 -7.15 20.25 3.53
CA LEU A 132 -8.03 20.65 2.43
C LEU A 132 -7.35 20.58 1.07
N ARG A 133 -6.10 21.03 0.95
CA ARG A 133 -5.31 20.90 -0.28
C ARG A 133 -5.09 19.45 -0.66
N ASP A 134 -4.75 18.61 0.29
CA ASP A 134 -4.58 17.16 0.06
C ASP A 134 -5.91 16.49 -0.31
N HIS A 135 -7.01 16.95 0.27
CA HIS A 135 -8.35 16.47 -0.08
C HIS A 135 -8.72 16.86 -1.51
N VAL A 136 -8.59 18.15 -1.87
CA VAL A 136 -8.84 18.64 -3.23
C VAL A 136 -7.92 17.97 -4.25
N ARG A 137 -6.62 17.80 -3.93
CA ARG A 137 -5.67 17.11 -4.81
C ARG A 137 -6.06 15.63 -5.01
N ARG A 138 -6.42 14.92 -3.94
CA ARG A 138 -6.91 13.52 -4.06
C ARG A 138 -8.18 13.43 -4.87
N GLN A 139 -9.10 14.35 -4.69
CA GLN A 139 -10.36 14.38 -5.44
C GLN A 139 -10.12 14.64 -6.93
N SER A 140 -9.22 15.57 -7.28
CA SER A 140 -8.81 15.82 -8.66
C SER A 140 -8.09 14.59 -9.27
N ASP A 141 -7.20 13.94 -8.51
CA ASP A 141 -6.53 12.72 -8.92
C ASP A 141 -7.52 11.59 -9.23
N PHE A 142 -8.54 11.40 -8.40
CA PHE A 142 -9.57 10.40 -8.66
C PHE A 142 -10.39 10.71 -9.90
N THR A 143 -10.76 11.97 -10.11
CA THR A 143 -11.51 12.40 -11.32
C THR A 143 -10.68 12.14 -12.58
N MET A 144 -9.39 12.46 -12.56
CA MET A 144 -8.49 12.21 -13.71
C MET A 144 -8.28 10.73 -13.99
N LEU A 145 -8.14 9.90 -12.94
CA LEU A 145 -7.94 8.46 -13.07
C LEU A 145 -9.21 7.70 -13.41
N PHE A 146 -10.38 8.30 -13.21
CA PHE A 146 -11.64 7.67 -13.57
C PHE A 146 -11.78 7.50 -15.08
N GLY A 147 -11.39 8.51 -15.85
CA GLY A 147 -11.46 8.50 -17.32
C GLY A 147 -12.76 9.10 -17.86
N THR A 148 -12.79 9.26 -19.19
CA THR A 148 -13.89 9.92 -19.90
C THR A 148 -14.38 9.12 -21.11
N SER A 149 -13.93 7.88 -21.25
CA SER A 149 -14.39 6.99 -22.34
C SER A 149 -15.89 6.68 -22.24
N PRO A 150 -16.59 6.37 -23.33
CA PRO A 150 -18.01 6.01 -23.31
C PRO A 150 -18.34 4.92 -22.27
N LYS A 151 -17.49 3.87 -22.18
CA LYS A 151 -17.66 2.80 -21.19
C LYS A 151 -17.52 3.29 -19.76
N MET A 152 -16.60 4.24 -19.49
CA MET A 152 -16.47 4.81 -18.16
C MET A 152 -17.60 5.79 -17.84
N MET A 153 -18.21 6.42 -18.83
CA MET A 153 -19.43 7.21 -18.62
C MET A 153 -20.63 6.35 -18.22
N GLU A 154 -20.76 5.14 -18.76
CA GLU A 154 -21.77 4.16 -18.29
C GLU A 154 -21.52 3.76 -16.82
N VAL A 155 -20.24 3.53 -16.45
CA VAL A 155 -19.85 3.29 -15.06
C VAL A 155 -20.24 4.47 -14.17
N LYS A 156 -20.00 5.71 -14.64
CA LYS A 156 -20.36 6.93 -13.91
C LYS A 156 -21.88 7.04 -13.68
N MET A 157 -22.68 6.82 -14.70
CA MET A 157 -24.16 6.82 -14.56
C MET A 157 -24.62 5.78 -13.51
N THR A 158 -23.99 4.60 -13.50
CA THR A 158 -24.31 3.57 -12.49
C THR A 158 -23.90 4.04 -11.09
N ILE A 159 -22.75 4.72 -10.94
CA ILE A 159 -22.31 5.30 -9.65
C ILE A 159 -23.34 6.31 -9.16
N GLU A 160 -23.76 7.26 -10.00
CA GLU A 160 -24.75 8.30 -9.66
C GLU A 160 -26.08 7.69 -9.19
N GLN A 161 -26.54 6.60 -9.81
CA GLN A 161 -27.77 5.91 -9.43
C GLN A 161 -27.69 5.24 -8.06
N VAL A 162 -26.52 4.71 -7.68
CA VAL A 162 -26.36 3.92 -6.45
C VAL A 162 -25.75 4.70 -5.30
N ALA A 163 -25.19 5.88 -5.54
CA ALA A 163 -24.43 6.64 -4.56
C ALA A 163 -25.22 6.90 -3.28
N ASP A 164 -26.45 7.38 -3.37
CA ASP A 164 -27.30 7.73 -2.23
C ASP A 164 -28.04 6.55 -1.59
N THR A 165 -27.80 5.33 -2.08
CA THR A 165 -28.42 4.12 -1.51
C THR A 165 -27.54 3.52 -0.41
N THR A 166 -28.13 2.69 0.44
CA THR A 166 -27.40 1.85 1.42
C THR A 166 -27.01 0.49 0.83
N ALA A 167 -27.35 0.24 -0.44
CA ALA A 167 -27.09 -1.04 -1.10
C ALA A 167 -25.59 -1.36 -1.15
N THR A 168 -25.27 -2.64 -1.01
CA THR A 168 -23.94 -3.16 -1.24
C THR A 168 -23.56 -3.03 -2.72
N VAL A 169 -22.37 -2.55 -3.00
CA VAL A 169 -21.83 -2.41 -4.37
C VAL A 169 -20.65 -3.33 -4.55
N LEU A 170 -20.72 -4.18 -5.57
CA LEU A 170 -19.64 -5.08 -5.97
C LEU A 170 -18.92 -4.52 -7.21
N VAL A 171 -17.68 -4.07 -7.05
CA VAL A 171 -16.85 -3.53 -8.12
C VAL A 171 -16.01 -4.66 -8.74
N ARG A 172 -16.23 -4.97 -10.01
CA ARG A 172 -15.55 -6.05 -10.74
C ARG A 172 -14.63 -5.49 -11.81
N GLY A 173 -13.48 -6.10 -11.99
CA GLY A 173 -12.53 -5.71 -13.05
C GLY A 173 -11.17 -6.31 -12.80
N GLU A 174 -10.37 -6.37 -13.84
CA GLU A 174 -9.00 -6.90 -13.79
C GLU A 174 -8.13 -6.16 -12.77
N SER A 175 -7.00 -6.77 -12.40
CA SER A 175 -6.03 -6.10 -11.53
C SER A 175 -5.52 -4.82 -12.18
N GLY A 176 -5.44 -3.73 -11.40
CA GLY A 176 -4.93 -2.45 -11.90
C GLY A 176 -5.89 -1.61 -12.74
N THR A 177 -7.18 -1.97 -12.86
CA THR A 177 -8.19 -1.20 -13.62
C THR A 177 -8.71 0.04 -12.90
N GLY A 178 -8.43 0.21 -11.60
CA GLY A 178 -8.89 1.36 -10.82
C GLY A 178 -10.12 1.08 -9.95
N LYS A 179 -10.34 -0.17 -9.49
CA LYS A 179 -11.46 -0.54 -8.60
C LYS A 179 -11.58 0.36 -7.37
N GLU A 180 -10.47 0.73 -6.76
CA GLU A 180 -10.45 1.66 -5.63
C GLU A 180 -10.94 3.07 -6.02
N VAL A 181 -10.59 3.55 -7.21
CA VAL A 181 -11.04 4.87 -7.71
C VAL A 181 -12.56 4.89 -7.82
N VAL A 182 -13.14 3.84 -8.40
CA VAL A 182 -14.61 3.69 -8.51
C VAL A 182 -15.27 3.62 -7.13
N ALA A 183 -14.73 2.82 -6.20
CA ALA A 183 -15.27 2.73 -4.84
C ALA A 183 -15.23 4.08 -4.10
N ARG A 184 -14.15 4.86 -4.30
CA ARG A 184 -14.04 6.21 -3.73
C ARG A 184 -15.01 7.21 -4.36
N MET A 185 -15.31 7.08 -5.65
CA MET A 185 -16.33 7.91 -6.30
C MET A 185 -17.73 7.58 -5.78
N VAL A 186 -18.09 6.29 -5.64
CA VAL A 186 -19.35 5.88 -4.99
C VAL A 186 -19.48 6.48 -3.59
N TYR A 187 -18.38 6.49 -2.82
CA TYR A 187 -18.37 7.11 -1.49
C TYR A 187 -18.50 8.64 -1.57
N ALA A 188 -17.73 9.31 -2.43
CA ALA A 188 -17.71 10.77 -2.53
C ALA A 188 -19.06 11.35 -2.99
N GLU A 189 -19.80 10.63 -3.81
CA GLU A 189 -21.14 11.01 -4.29
C GLU A 189 -22.28 10.54 -3.36
N SER A 190 -21.96 9.88 -2.24
CA SER A 190 -22.95 9.36 -1.30
C SER A 190 -23.31 10.35 -0.19
N SER A 191 -24.47 10.15 0.44
CA SER A 191 -24.87 10.86 1.66
C SER A 191 -23.94 10.62 2.86
N ARG A 192 -22.96 9.70 2.75
CA ARG A 192 -21.96 9.37 3.77
C ARG A 192 -20.57 9.92 3.44
N CYS A 193 -20.43 10.85 2.50
CA CYS A 193 -19.14 11.41 2.06
C CYS A 193 -18.33 12.10 3.18
N ASP A 194 -19.00 12.61 4.21
CA ASP A 194 -18.39 13.23 5.40
C ASP A 194 -18.11 12.24 6.53
N LYS A 195 -18.47 10.96 6.35
CA LYS A 195 -18.31 9.91 7.36
C LYS A 195 -17.03 9.10 7.12
N PRO A 196 -16.61 8.23 8.06
CA PRO A 196 -15.42 7.43 7.85
C PRO A 196 -15.47 6.57 6.59
N PHE A 197 -14.37 6.56 5.82
CA PHE A 197 -14.12 5.59 4.73
C PHE A 197 -12.97 4.69 5.12
N VAL A 198 -13.27 3.43 5.44
CA VAL A 198 -12.28 2.46 5.90
C VAL A 198 -11.98 1.46 4.81
N LYS A 199 -10.73 1.42 4.32
CA LYS A 199 -10.27 0.45 3.32
C LYS A 199 -9.60 -0.74 4.00
N VAL A 200 -9.96 -1.95 3.54
CA VAL A 200 -9.30 -3.21 3.91
C VAL A 200 -8.96 -3.98 2.64
N ASN A 201 -7.70 -4.37 2.48
CA ASN A 201 -7.29 -5.27 1.41
C ASN A 201 -7.17 -6.68 1.97
N CYS A 202 -8.10 -7.56 1.58
CA CYS A 202 -8.18 -8.93 2.11
C CYS A 202 -7.01 -9.81 1.68
N ALA A 203 -6.37 -9.51 0.56
CA ALA A 203 -5.21 -10.25 0.06
C ALA A 203 -3.89 -9.82 0.74
N ALA A 204 -3.82 -8.59 1.26
CA ALA A 204 -2.59 -8.05 1.85
C ALA A 204 -2.38 -8.45 3.33
N ILE A 205 -3.43 -8.90 4.00
CA ILE A 205 -3.41 -9.25 5.43
C ILE A 205 -3.38 -10.79 5.53
N PRO A 206 -2.46 -11.37 6.31
CA PRO A 206 -2.47 -12.80 6.58
C PRO A 206 -3.84 -13.27 7.11
N HIS A 207 -4.30 -14.43 6.67
CA HIS A 207 -5.65 -14.94 6.99
C HIS A 207 -5.93 -15.00 8.50
N GLU A 208 -4.94 -15.37 9.31
CA GLU A 208 -5.04 -15.45 10.77
C GLU A 208 -5.23 -14.08 11.43
N LEU A 209 -4.73 -13.01 10.79
CA LEU A 209 -4.83 -11.65 11.30
C LEU A 209 -6.05 -10.89 10.75
N LEU A 210 -6.56 -11.29 9.58
CA LEU A 210 -7.66 -10.59 8.91
C LEU A 210 -8.92 -10.53 9.79
N GLU A 211 -9.20 -11.62 10.51
CA GLU A 211 -10.32 -11.67 11.44
C GLU A 211 -10.19 -10.62 12.55
N SER A 212 -9.02 -10.58 13.20
CA SER A 212 -8.73 -9.63 14.26
C SER A 212 -8.69 -8.16 13.79
N GLU A 213 -8.30 -7.93 12.53
CA GLU A 213 -8.35 -6.60 11.93
C GLU A 213 -9.79 -6.17 11.60
N LEU A 214 -10.59 -7.05 11.00
CA LEU A 214 -11.97 -6.72 10.61
C LEU A 214 -12.89 -6.52 11.82
N PHE A 215 -12.88 -7.47 12.77
CA PHE A 215 -13.85 -7.54 13.86
C PHE A 215 -13.29 -7.09 15.22
N GLY A 216 -11.96 -6.92 15.34
CA GLY A 216 -11.33 -6.59 16.61
C GLY A 216 -11.27 -7.76 17.59
N TYR A 217 -10.74 -7.52 18.77
CA TYR A 217 -10.61 -8.51 19.82
C TYR A 217 -10.68 -7.92 21.22
N GLU A 218 -11.14 -8.73 22.18
CA GLU A 218 -11.11 -8.42 23.59
C GLU A 218 -9.75 -8.76 24.21
N ALA A 219 -9.43 -8.14 25.33
CA ALA A 219 -8.23 -8.50 26.09
C ALA A 219 -8.28 -9.97 26.49
N GLY A 220 -7.18 -10.72 26.24
CA GLY A 220 -7.10 -12.14 26.52
C GLY A 220 -7.63 -13.08 25.42
N ALA A 221 -8.07 -12.58 24.27
CA ALA A 221 -8.62 -13.38 23.17
C ALA A 221 -7.59 -14.40 22.60
N PHE A 222 -6.32 -14.05 22.62
CA PHE A 222 -5.20 -14.91 22.21
C PHE A 222 -3.91 -14.50 22.91
N THR A 223 -2.85 -15.31 22.81
CA THR A 223 -1.53 -15.00 23.38
C THR A 223 -0.96 -13.73 22.76
N GLY A 224 -0.84 -12.65 23.57
CA GLY A 224 -0.43 -11.30 23.11
C GLY A 224 -1.55 -10.27 23.05
N ALA A 225 -2.82 -10.64 23.23
CA ALA A 225 -3.94 -9.72 23.32
C ALA A 225 -4.02 -9.03 24.70
N ASN A 226 -3.05 -8.16 24.99
CA ASN A 226 -2.95 -7.47 26.29
C ASN A 226 -4.01 -6.39 26.51
N ARG A 227 -4.60 -5.87 25.43
CA ARG A 227 -5.62 -4.80 25.43
C ARG A 227 -6.67 -5.10 24.37
N GLN A 228 -7.87 -4.58 24.57
CA GLN A 228 -8.92 -4.57 23.57
C GLN A 228 -8.47 -3.76 22.33
N LYS A 229 -8.82 -4.24 21.14
CA LYS A 229 -8.62 -3.53 19.86
C LYS A 229 -9.94 -3.47 19.10
N LEU A 230 -10.32 -2.26 18.67
CA LEU A 230 -11.49 -2.05 17.81
C LEU A 230 -11.21 -2.56 16.39
N GLY A 231 -12.19 -3.25 15.81
CA GLY A 231 -12.15 -3.74 14.44
C GLY A 231 -12.39 -2.67 13.39
N LYS A 232 -12.12 -2.98 12.13
CA LYS A 232 -12.36 -2.09 10.98
C LYS A 232 -13.84 -1.78 10.78
N PHE A 233 -14.74 -2.70 11.08
CA PHE A 233 -16.17 -2.45 11.05
C PHE A 233 -16.60 -1.42 12.08
N GLU A 234 -16.06 -1.47 13.29
CA GLU A 234 -16.33 -0.44 14.32
C GLU A 234 -15.76 0.93 13.90
N GLN A 235 -14.56 0.94 13.30
CA GLN A 235 -13.97 2.18 12.79
C GLN A 235 -14.77 2.80 11.65
N ALA A 236 -15.50 1.98 10.88
CA ALA A 236 -16.34 2.40 9.77
C ALA A 236 -17.78 2.75 10.19
N ASN A 237 -18.11 2.63 11.48
CA ASN A 237 -19.48 2.84 11.96
C ASN A 237 -20.03 4.23 11.60
N GLY A 238 -21.24 4.26 11.07
CA GLY A 238 -21.88 5.45 10.47
C GLY A 238 -21.37 5.82 9.08
N GLY A 239 -20.36 5.13 8.56
CA GLY A 239 -19.67 5.44 7.29
C GLY A 239 -19.70 4.30 6.27
N THR A 240 -18.56 4.08 5.62
CA THR A 240 -18.41 3.11 4.52
C THR A 240 -17.16 2.26 4.73
N ILE A 241 -17.28 0.94 4.54
CA ILE A 241 -16.12 0.04 4.47
C ILE A 241 -15.93 -0.43 3.03
N PHE A 242 -14.68 -0.41 2.56
CA PHE A 242 -14.28 -0.93 1.25
C PHE A 242 -13.41 -2.16 1.42
N LEU A 243 -13.94 -3.33 1.00
CA LEU A 243 -13.28 -4.63 1.04
C LEU A 243 -12.68 -4.94 -0.33
N ASP A 244 -11.38 -4.75 -0.47
CA ASP A 244 -10.65 -5.01 -1.72
C ASP A 244 -10.19 -6.47 -1.77
N GLU A 245 -10.28 -7.09 -2.96
CA GLU A 245 -9.97 -8.49 -3.25
C GLU A 245 -10.74 -9.45 -2.32
N ILE A 246 -12.09 -9.28 -2.27
CA ILE A 246 -12.98 -10.05 -1.38
C ILE A 246 -12.91 -11.56 -1.66
N SER A 247 -12.57 -11.98 -2.87
CA SER A 247 -12.39 -13.38 -3.27
C SER A 247 -11.28 -14.11 -2.51
N GLU A 248 -10.36 -13.38 -1.88
CA GLU A 248 -9.24 -13.95 -1.11
C GLU A 248 -9.63 -14.23 0.36
N MET A 249 -10.86 -13.91 0.76
CA MET A 249 -11.33 -14.12 2.12
C MET A 249 -11.55 -15.60 2.42
N HIS A 250 -10.98 -16.09 3.53
CA HIS A 250 -11.16 -17.47 3.96
C HIS A 250 -12.63 -17.79 4.30
N PRO A 251 -13.16 -18.99 3.98
CA PRO A 251 -14.57 -19.34 4.17
C PRO A 251 -15.14 -19.10 5.59
N ALA A 252 -14.33 -19.28 6.64
CA ALA A 252 -14.76 -19.00 8.01
C ALA A 252 -15.08 -17.50 8.22
N LEU A 253 -14.35 -16.60 7.59
CA LEU A 253 -14.58 -15.15 7.64
C LEU A 253 -15.76 -14.73 6.77
N GLN A 254 -15.99 -15.43 5.68
CA GLN A 254 -17.14 -15.19 4.82
C GLN A 254 -18.46 -15.37 5.58
N ALA A 255 -18.54 -16.38 6.48
CA ALA A 255 -19.71 -16.59 7.34
C ALA A 255 -19.93 -15.42 8.32
N LYS A 256 -18.86 -14.91 8.93
CA LYS A 256 -18.97 -13.75 9.82
C LYS A 256 -19.35 -12.46 9.06
N LEU A 257 -18.78 -12.26 7.87
CA LEU A 257 -19.13 -11.13 7.02
C LEU A 257 -20.60 -11.19 6.61
N LEU A 258 -21.12 -12.37 6.28
CA LEU A 258 -22.53 -12.55 5.96
C LEU A 258 -23.44 -12.10 7.13
N HIS A 259 -23.10 -12.49 8.35
CA HIS A 259 -23.83 -12.10 9.56
C HIS A 259 -23.87 -10.57 9.72
N VAL A 260 -22.72 -9.90 9.54
CA VAL A 260 -22.67 -8.42 9.57
C VAL A 260 -23.52 -7.78 8.48
N LEU A 261 -23.55 -8.36 7.28
CA LEU A 261 -24.38 -7.84 6.16
C LEU A 261 -25.87 -8.07 6.35
N GLN A 262 -26.28 -9.07 7.16
CA GLN A 262 -27.67 -9.41 7.42
C GLN A 262 -28.21 -8.69 8.64
N ASP A 263 -27.48 -8.82 9.76
CA ASP A 263 -27.98 -8.46 11.08
C ASP A 263 -27.37 -7.13 11.60
N HIS A 264 -26.38 -6.58 10.87
CA HIS A 264 -25.65 -5.37 11.25
C HIS A 264 -24.95 -5.46 12.61
N GLU A 265 -24.59 -6.68 13.02
CA GLU A 265 -23.91 -6.94 14.28
C GLU A 265 -22.85 -8.04 14.14
N PHE A 266 -21.91 -8.07 15.06
CA PHE A 266 -20.90 -9.11 15.17
C PHE A 266 -20.29 -9.14 16.58
N SER A 267 -19.67 -10.28 16.94
CA SER A 267 -18.90 -10.41 18.17
C SER A 267 -17.40 -10.25 17.89
N ARG A 268 -16.68 -9.52 18.76
CA ARG A 268 -15.21 -9.48 18.73
C ARG A 268 -14.62 -10.84 19.05
N LEU A 269 -13.38 -11.08 18.61
CA LEU A 269 -12.67 -12.31 19.00
C LEU A 269 -12.52 -12.38 20.52
N GLY A 270 -12.90 -13.53 21.09
CA GLY A 270 -12.92 -13.74 22.54
C GLY A 270 -14.03 -12.98 23.28
N GLY A 271 -14.84 -12.17 22.60
CA GLY A 271 -15.96 -11.43 23.16
C GLY A 271 -17.25 -12.27 23.22
N LYS A 272 -18.11 -11.91 24.20
CA LYS A 272 -19.46 -12.48 24.35
C LYS A 272 -20.58 -11.47 24.05
N ARG A 273 -20.21 -10.25 23.71
CA ARG A 273 -21.16 -9.15 23.43
C ARG A 273 -21.16 -8.88 21.95
N ASP A 274 -22.36 -8.75 21.38
CA ASP A 274 -22.53 -8.33 20.02
C ASP A 274 -22.39 -6.82 19.93
N VAL A 275 -21.71 -6.38 18.87
CA VAL A 275 -21.45 -4.99 18.53
C VAL A 275 -22.29 -4.64 17.33
N GLN A 276 -23.24 -3.71 17.50
CA GLN A 276 -24.04 -3.20 16.40
C GLN A 276 -23.30 -2.13 15.62
N VAL A 277 -23.41 -2.19 14.29
CA VAL A 277 -22.75 -1.23 13.38
C VAL A 277 -23.68 -0.87 12.22
N ASP A 278 -23.70 0.40 11.87
CA ASP A 278 -24.32 0.90 10.65
C ASP A 278 -23.23 1.23 9.62
N VAL A 279 -22.91 0.28 8.74
CA VAL A 279 -21.82 0.42 7.78
C VAL A 279 -22.29 0.08 6.37
N ARG A 280 -22.10 1.00 5.42
CA ARG A 280 -22.25 0.69 4.00
C ARG A 280 -21.06 -0.12 3.52
N VAL A 281 -21.31 -1.24 2.81
CA VAL A 281 -20.25 -2.12 2.31
C VAL A 281 -20.07 -1.94 0.82
N LEU A 282 -18.85 -1.65 0.41
CA LEU A 282 -18.36 -1.72 -0.97
C LEU A 282 -17.36 -2.86 -1.06
N ALA A 283 -17.51 -3.75 -2.01
CA ALA A 283 -16.58 -4.87 -2.22
C ALA A 283 -15.95 -4.81 -3.60
N ALA A 284 -14.71 -5.28 -3.75
CA ALA A 284 -14.04 -5.38 -5.04
C ALA A 284 -13.38 -6.73 -5.23
N THR A 285 -13.35 -7.20 -6.48
CA THR A 285 -12.66 -8.43 -6.86
C THR A 285 -12.18 -8.39 -8.31
N ASN A 286 -11.09 -9.09 -8.59
CA ASN A 286 -10.59 -9.37 -9.93
C ASN A 286 -10.92 -10.79 -10.41
N LYS A 287 -11.48 -11.65 -9.54
CA LYS A 287 -11.84 -13.04 -9.85
C LYS A 287 -13.33 -13.17 -10.14
N PRO A 288 -13.73 -14.10 -11.01
CA PRO A 288 -15.15 -14.44 -11.19
C PRO A 288 -15.64 -15.19 -9.96
N LEU A 289 -16.48 -14.52 -9.13
CA LEU A 289 -17.01 -15.10 -7.88
C LEU A 289 -17.91 -16.30 -8.15
N GLU A 290 -18.59 -16.34 -9.29
CA GLU A 290 -19.44 -17.47 -9.70
C GLU A 290 -18.66 -18.77 -9.74
N ARG A 291 -17.46 -18.74 -10.33
CA ARG A 291 -16.56 -19.92 -10.33
C ARG A 291 -16.08 -20.29 -8.93
N ALA A 292 -15.75 -19.27 -8.12
CA ALA A 292 -15.34 -19.52 -6.75
C ALA A 292 -16.48 -20.15 -5.89
N VAL A 293 -17.74 -19.87 -6.21
CA VAL A 293 -18.92 -20.52 -5.62
C VAL A 293 -19.03 -21.96 -6.12
N GLU A 294 -18.92 -22.21 -7.41
CA GLU A 294 -18.92 -23.56 -8.01
C GLU A 294 -17.82 -24.45 -7.42
N GLU A 295 -16.63 -23.90 -7.20
CA GLU A 295 -15.48 -24.57 -6.59
C GLU A 295 -15.59 -24.73 -5.05
N GLY A 296 -16.63 -24.17 -4.42
CA GLY A 296 -16.84 -24.23 -2.98
C GLY A 296 -15.87 -23.39 -2.14
N VAL A 297 -15.09 -22.51 -2.78
CA VAL A 297 -14.13 -21.59 -2.13
C VAL A 297 -14.85 -20.34 -1.62
N PHE A 298 -15.92 -19.92 -2.28
CA PHE A 298 -16.74 -18.78 -1.90
C PHE A 298 -18.17 -19.22 -1.60
N ARG A 299 -18.77 -18.71 -0.52
CA ARG A 299 -20.13 -19.08 -0.12
C ARG A 299 -21.16 -18.44 -1.04
N GLU A 300 -22.13 -19.22 -1.46
CA GLU A 300 -23.21 -18.80 -2.34
C GLU A 300 -24.12 -17.72 -1.68
N ASP A 301 -24.44 -17.91 -0.39
CA ASP A 301 -25.25 -16.96 0.37
C ASP A 301 -24.59 -15.58 0.50
N LEU A 302 -23.29 -15.52 0.74
CA LEU A 302 -22.54 -14.29 0.75
C LEU A 302 -22.47 -13.65 -0.64
N PHE A 303 -22.28 -14.45 -1.70
CA PHE A 303 -22.27 -13.95 -3.07
C PHE A 303 -23.55 -13.19 -3.40
N TYR A 304 -24.72 -13.75 -3.14
CA TYR A 304 -25.98 -13.05 -3.39
C TYR A 304 -26.16 -11.80 -2.54
N ARG A 305 -25.64 -11.77 -1.33
CA ARG A 305 -25.72 -10.60 -0.44
C ARG A 305 -24.79 -9.46 -0.87
N LEU A 306 -23.65 -9.79 -1.49
CA LEU A 306 -22.72 -8.81 -2.06
C LEU A 306 -23.11 -8.34 -3.46
N ASN A 307 -23.70 -9.21 -4.26
CA ASN A 307 -24.04 -8.97 -5.66
C ASN A 307 -25.40 -8.27 -5.85
N VAL A 308 -25.66 -7.21 -5.06
CA VAL A 308 -26.91 -6.41 -5.17
C VAL A 308 -26.81 -5.44 -6.35
N VAL A 309 -25.71 -4.67 -6.41
CA VAL A 309 -25.39 -3.81 -7.55
C VAL A 309 -23.96 -4.11 -7.97
N THR A 310 -23.77 -4.47 -9.23
CA THR A 310 -22.45 -4.76 -9.78
C THR A 310 -22.01 -3.67 -10.74
N ILE A 311 -20.79 -3.14 -10.51
CA ILE A 311 -20.13 -2.19 -11.40
C ILE A 311 -18.95 -2.90 -12.07
N HIS A 312 -19.00 -3.04 -13.40
CA HIS A 312 -17.93 -3.62 -14.19
C HIS A 312 -17.01 -2.54 -14.74
N ILE A 313 -15.72 -2.61 -14.39
CA ILE A 313 -14.71 -1.68 -14.90
C ILE A 313 -14.04 -2.31 -16.11
N PRO A 314 -14.10 -1.67 -17.28
CA PRO A 314 -13.45 -2.17 -18.49
C PRO A 314 -11.93 -2.15 -18.33
N PRO A 315 -11.21 -3.15 -18.87
CA PRO A 315 -9.76 -3.14 -18.92
C PRO A 315 -9.24 -2.02 -19.82
N LEU A 316 -7.99 -1.60 -19.62
CA LEU A 316 -7.40 -0.45 -20.34
C LEU A 316 -7.37 -0.64 -21.87
N ARG A 317 -7.22 -1.87 -22.34
CA ARG A 317 -7.30 -2.21 -23.79
C ARG A 317 -8.66 -1.92 -24.44
N GLU A 318 -9.71 -1.76 -23.66
CA GLU A 318 -11.07 -1.43 -24.12
C GLU A 318 -11.41 0.07 -24.00
N ARG A 319 -10.47 0.86 -23.46
CA ARG A 319 -10.55 2.33 -23.33
C ARG A 319 -9.23 3.01 -23.68
N ARG A 320 -8.67 2.61 -24.83
CA ARG A 320 -7.34 3.05 -25.30
C ARG A 320 -7.22 4.55 -25.50
N GLU A 321 -8.32 5.22 -25.78
CA GLU A 321 -8.43 6.68 -25.91
C GLU A 321 -8.02 7.43 -24.62
N GLU A 322 -8.04 6.76 -23.47
CA GLU A 322 -7.62 7.35 -22.20
C GLU A 322 -6.10 7.26 -21.97
N ILE A 323 -5.39 6.40 -22.70
CA ILE A 323 -3.95 6.18 -22.52
C ILE A 323 -3.16 7.49 -22.64
N PRO A 324 -3.35 8.34 -23.64
CA PRO A 324 -2.62 9.60 -23.75
C PRO A 324 -2.87 10.56 -22.55
N VAL A 325 -4.09 10.56 -22.02
CA VAL A 325 -4.47 11.36 -20.86
C VAL A 325 -3.73 10.85 -19.61
N PHE A 326 -3.73 9.54 -19.38
CA PHE A 326 -3.02 8.92 -18.27
C PHE A 326 -1.51 9.11 -18.37
N LEU A 327 -0.93 9.00 -19.58
CA LEU A 327 0.49 9.25 -19.81
C LEU A 327 0.87 10.67 -19.38
N LYS A 328 0.11 11.67 -19.81
CA LYS A 328 0.34 13.07 -19.43
C LYS A 328 0.23 13.26 -17.92
N TYR A 329 -0.84 12.76 -17.32
CA TYR A 329 -1.09 12.87 -15.87
C TYR A 329 0.05 12.23 -15.04
N PHE A 330 0.44 11.00 -15.36
CA PHE A 330 1.52 10.33 -14.62
C PHE A 330 2.88 10.98 -14.86
N LEU A 331 3.12 11.49 -16.07
CA LEU A 331 4.35 12.19 -16.39
C LEU A 331 4.50 13.46 -15.54
N GLU A 332 3.46 14.28 -15.44
CA GLU A 332 3.42 15.49 -14.61
C GLU A 332 3.59 15.12 -13.13
N LYS A 333 2.80 14.19 -12.64
CA LYS A 333 2.82 13.71 -11.23
C LYS A 333 4.21 13.25 -10.79
N TYR A 334 4.86 12.40 -11.58
CA TYR A 334 6.16 11.86 -11.22
C TYR A 334 7.32 12.81 -11.51
N SER A 335 7.18 13.71 -12.48
CA SER A 335 8.15 14.79 -12.73
C SER A 335 8.25 15.71 -11.52
N GLU A 336 7.12 16.12 -10.97
CA GLU A 336 7.04 16.92 -9.76
C GLU A 336 7.61 16.16 -8.56
N HIS A 337 7.21 14.89 -8.38
CA HIS A 337 7.63 14.07 -7.24
C HIS A 337 9.15 13.82 -7.18
N TYR A 338 9.79 13.57 -8.34
CA TYR A 338 11.22 13.29 -8.43
C TYR A 338 12.09 14.51 -8.77
N GLY A 339 11.48 15.70 -8.97
CA GLY A 339 12.19 16.91 -9.38
C GLY A 339 12.88 16.75 -10.75
N LYS A 340 12.39 15.87 -11.63
CA LYS A 340 12.93 15.61 -12.96
C LYS A 340 12.03 16.20 -14.03
N LYS A 341 12.62 16.63 -15.15
CA LYS A 341 11.88 17.11 -16.33
C LYS A 341 12.11 16.17 -17.50
N PRO A 342 11.43 15.00 -17.57
CA PRO A 342 11.55 14.11 -18.71
C PRO A 342 10.93 14.78 -19.95
N SER A 343 11.43 14.40 -21.12
CA SER A 343 10.79 14.76 -22.38
C SER A 343 9.40 14.11 -22.47
N MET A 344 8.50 14.72 -23.23
CA MET A 344 7.25 14.07 -23.61
C MET A 344 7.56 12.83 -24.45
N PHE A 345 6.70 11.82 -24.38
CA PHE A 345 6.83 10.65 -25.22
C PHE A 345 6.69 11.02 -26.70
N SER A 346 7.46 10.37 -27.57
CA SER A 346 7.32 10.53 -29.02
C SER A 346 5.96 9.98 -29.49
N GLU A 347 5.45 10.50 -30.61
CA GLU A 347 4.21 10.00 -31.22
C GLU A 347 4.31 8.49 -31.52
N TYR A 348 5.47 8.04 -31.94
CA TYR A 348 5.74 6.60 -32.17
C TYR A 348 5.58 5.79 -30.88
N ALA A 349 6.12 6.25 -29.76
CA ALA A 349 5.98 5.57 -28.47
C ALA A 349 4.52 5.54 -28.02
N VAL A 350 3.80 6.66 -28.13
CA VAL A 350 2.38 6.73 -27.79
C VAL A 350 1.55 5.76 -28.64
N THR A 351 1.80 5.70 -29.94
CA THR A 351 1.11 4.77 -30.85
C THR A 351 1.35 3.30 -30.43
N ARG A 352 2.60 2.94 -30.12
CA ARG A 352 2.93 1.60 -29.61
C ARG A 352 2.26 1.29 -28.28
N MET A 353 2.15 2.28 -27.37
CA MET A 353 1.44 2.14 -26.10
C MET A 353 -0.07 1.96 -26.29
N MET A 354 -0.68 2.61 -27.29
CA MET A 354 -2.09 2.43 -27.62
C MET A 354 -2.40 1.04 -28.21
N GLU A 355 -1.44 0.42 -28.90
CA GLU A 355 -1.58 -0.92 -29.46
C GLU A 355 -1.38 -2.02 -28.42
N TYR A 356 -0.65 -1.75 -27.35
CA TYR A 356 -0.33 -2.73 -26.33
C TYR A 356 -1.56 -3.17 -25.51
N ALA A 357 -1.56 -4.42 -25.05
CA ALA A 357 -2.73 -5.03 -24.40
C ALA A 357 -2.91 -4.64 -22.91
N TRP A 358 -1.89 -4.11 -22.27
CA TRP A 358 -1.88 -3.67 -20.86
C TRP A 358 -2.45 -4.71 -19.90
N PRO A 359 -1.85 -5.90 -19.75
CA PRO A 359 -2.36 -6.92 -18.83
C PRO A 359 -2.41 -6.47 -17.37
N GLY A 360 -1.54 -5.55 -16.96
CA GLY A 360 -1.57 -4.90 -15.65
C GLY A 360 -2.34 -3.58 -15.62
N ASN A 361 -3.05 -3.23 -16.72
CA ASN A 361 -3.93 -2.06 -16.82
C ASN A 361 -3.24 -0.75 -16.44
N ILE A 362 -3.94 0.15 -15.72
CA ILE A 362 -3.43 1.46 -15.30
C ILE A 362 -2.20 1.30 -14.39
N ARG A 363 -2.17 0.27 -13.54
CA ARG A 363 -1.02 0.04 -12.64
C ARG A 363 0.27 -0.24 -13.40
N GLU A 364 0.21 -0.99 -14.50
CA GLU A 364 1.35 -1.25 -15.37
C GLU A 364 1.78 0.03 -16.10
N LEU A 365 0.82 0.78 -16.64
CA LEU A 365 1.05 2.07 -17.30
C LEU A 365 1.71 3.06 -16.35
N GLU A 366 1.19 3.21 -15.13
CA GLU A 366 1.75 4.07 -14.08
C GLU A 366 3.20 3.69 -13.75
N ASN A 367 3.48 2.39 -13.55
CA ASN A 367 4.83 1.90 -13.26
C ASN A 367 5.79 2.13 -14.42
N MET A 368 5.33 2.00 -15.64
CA MET A 368 6.12 2.27 -16.84
C MET A 368 6.50 3.76 -16.92
N VAL A 369 5.54 4.67 -16.75
CA VAL A 369 5.81 6.13 -16.76
C VAL A 369 6.72 6.52 -15.61
N LYS A 370 6.49 5.99 -14.41
CA LYS A 370 7.36 6.20 -13.25
C LYS A 370 8.81 5.81 -13.56
N ARG A 371 9.04 4.66 -14.18
CA ARG A 371 10.36 4.18 -14.60
C ARG A 371 10.97 5.10 -15.66
N TYR A 372 10.17 5.56 -16.63
CA TYR A 372 10.61 6.53 -17.63
C TYR A 372 11.11 7.83 -17.01
N VAL A 373 10.38 8.40 -16.07
CA VAL A 373 10.80 9.63 -15.36
C VAL A 373 12.12 9.43 -14.61
N ILE A 374 12.33 8.24 -14.02
CA ILE A 374 13.55 7.94 -13.26
C ILE A 374 14.74 7.72 -14.19
N VAL A 375 14.60 6.93 -15.26
CA VAL A 375 15.71 6.44 -16.12
C VAL A 375 15.93 7.32 -17.36
N GLY A 376 14.86 7.93 -17.91
CA GLY A 376 14.93 8.81 -19.09
C GLY A 376 15.13 8.09 -20.43
N ASN A 377 14.89 6.78 -20.53
CA ASN A 377 15.16 5.97 -21.72
C ASN A 377 13.88 5.45 -22.38
N GLU A 378 13.37 6.18 -23.38
CA GLU A 378 12.19 5.78 -24.15
C GLU A 378 12.42 4.53 -25.00
N ALA A 379 13.62 4.38 -25.57
CA ALA A 379 13.93 3.22 -26.44
C ALA A 379 13.86 1.90 -25.65
N GLN A 380 14.16 1.90 -24.36
CA GLN A 380 13.99 0.73 -23.50
C GLN A 380 12.53 0.36 -23.35
N ILE A 381 11.65 1.34 -23.14
CA ILE A 381 10.20 1.13 -23.03
C ILE A 381 9.64 0.54 -24.31
N ILE A 382 10.00 1.10 -25.45
CA ILE A 382 9.54 0.60 -26.75
C ILE A 382 9.97 -0.86 -26.96
N ARG A 383 11.20 -1.23 -26.59
CA ARG A 383 11.67 -2.62 -26.64
C ARG A 383 10.85 -3.54 -25.74
N GLU A 384 10.57 -3.12 -24.49
CA GLU A 384 9.78 -3.89 -23.54
C GLU A 384 8.36 -4.13 -24.07
N LEU A 385 7.70 -3.11 -24.63
CA LEU A 385 6.38 -3.23 -25.24
C LEU A 385 6.39 -4.16 -26.47
N SER A 386 7.53 -4.25 -27.19
CA SER A 386 7.67 -5.10 -28.37
C SER A 386 8.00 -6.56 -28.02
N THR A 387 8.70 -6.81 -26.92
CA THR A 387 9.16 -8.14 -26.50
C THR A 387 8.15 -8.89 -25.63
N HIS A 388 7.28 -8.19 -24.94
CA HIS A 388 6.20 -8.81 -24.18
C HIS A 388 5.09 -9.27 -25.14
N LYS A 389 5.23 -10.49 -25.70
CA LYS A 389 4.03 -11.30 -25.98
C LYS A 389 3.24 -11.37 -24.67
N PRO A 390 1.90 -11.15 -24.69
CA PRO A 390 1.11 -11.28 -23.47
C PRO A 390 1.44 -12.65 -22.87
N ILE A 391 1.89 -12.66 -21.61
CA ILE A 391 1.87 -13.87 -20.81
C ILE A 391 0.37 -14.15 -20.62
N VAL A 392 -0.19 -14.88 -21.57
CA VAL A 392 -1.50 -15.49 -21.40
C VAL A 392 -1.27 -16.45 -20.26
N SER A 393 -1.69 -16.07 -19.06
CA SER A 393 -1.90 -17.00 -17.98
C SER A 393 -2.97 -17.98 -18.50
N SER A 394 -2.51 -19.08 -19.06
CA SER A 394 -3.33 -20.24 -19.41
C SER A 394 -3.77 -20.91 -18.11
N PHE A 395 -4.74 -20.28 -17.46
CA PHE A 395 -5.61 -20.93 -16.50
C PHE A 395 -7.02 -20.92 -17.08
N GLY A 396 -7.40 -22.09 -17.57
CA GLY A 396 -8.81 -22.47 -17.70
C GLY A 396 -9.37 -22.52 -19.10
N GLY A 397 -9.66 -23.71 -19.57
CA GLY A 397 -10.80 -24.01 -20.43
C GLY A 397 -10.50 -24.34 -21.87
N ALA A 398 -10.18 -25.58 -22.14
CA ALA A 398 -10.44 -26.20 -23.43
C ALA A 398 -11.94 -26.12 -23.73
N ALA A 399 -12.31 -25.37 -24.76
CA ALA A 399 -13.57 -25.53 -25.44
C ALA A 399 -13.32 -25.40 -26.93
N SER A 400 -13.58 -26.49 -27.60
CA SER A 400 -13.62 -26.75 -29.01
C SER A 400 -14.03 -25.58 -29.89
N GLN A 401 -13.25 -25.32 -30.94
CA GLN A 401 -13.82 -24.91 -32.21
C GLN A 401 -13.14 -25.67 -33.36
N VAL A 402 -13.91 -26.59 -33.89
CA VAL A 402 -13.73 -27.23 -35.18
C VAL A 402 -14.02 -26.18 -36.24
N VAL A 403 -13.05 -25.88 -37.09
CA VAL A 403 -13.32 -25.36 -38.42
C VAL A 403 -12.45 -26.12 -39.41
N ALA A 404 -13.13 -26.83 -40.30
CA ALA A 404 -12.61 -27.56 -41.42
C ALA A 404 -12.03 -26.63 -42.48
N ALA A 405 -10.91 -27.02 -43.06
CA ALA A 405 -10.66 -26.83 -44.49
C ALA A 405 -9.50 -27.71 -44.97
N SER A 406 -9.88 -28.70 -45.72
CA SER A 406 -9.35 -29.10 -47.05
C SER A 406 -7.98 -29.78 -47.16
N ALA A 407 -8.07 -31.04 -47.28
CA ALA A 407 -7.52 -32.01 -48.25
C ALA A 407 -6.19 -31.68 -48.99
N ALA A 408 -5.19 -32.53 -48.79
CA ALA A 408 -4.54 -33.23 -49.89
C ALA A 408 -3.64 -34.39 -49.38
N THR A 409 -4.02 -35.59 -49.81
CA THR A 409 -3.21 -36.80 -50.16
C THR A 409 -2.29 -37.44 -49.11
N ALA A 410 -2.74 -38.63 -48.76
CA ALA A 410 -1.98 -39.71 -48.11
C ALA A 410 -0.91 -40.35 -49.04
N PRO A 411 0.01 -41.20 -48.51
CA PRO A 411 -0.39 -42.59 -48.44
C PRO A 411 -0.07 -43.29 -47.10
N ALA A 412 -0.82 -44.34 -46.88
CA ALA A 412 -0.82 -45.26 -45.79
C ALA A 412 0.47 -46.07 -45.69
N MET A 413 0.91 -46.37 -44.44
CA MET A 413 1.54 -47.62 -44.07
C MET A 413 1.32 -47.96 -42.58
N GLN A 414 0.59 -49.00 -42.43
CA GLN A 414 0.60 -50.12 -41.49
C GLN A 414 0.97 -49.89 -40.01
N ALA A 415 0.06 -50.39 -39.21
CA ALA A 415 0.11 -50.65 -37.80
C ALA A 415 1.28 -51.55 -37.40
N SER A 416 1.97 -51.22 -36.31
CA SER A 416 2.63 -52.20 -35.45
C SER A 416 2.49 -51.79 -34.00
N ASN A 417 2.14 -52.79 -33.20
CA ASN A 417 1.85 -52.81 -31.78
C ASN A 417 2.91 -52.19 -30.90
N GLY A 418 2.48 -51.58 -29.79
CA GLY A 418 3.03 -51.84 -28.45
C GLY A 418 4.04 -50.84 -27.95
N THR A 419 3.63 -50.09 -27.03
CA THR A 419 4.26 -49.73 -25.75
C THR A 419 3.76 -48.31 -25.36
N GLU A 420 2.95 -48.24 -24.34
CA GLU A 420 2.59 -46.99 -23.70
C GLU A 420 3.88 -46.32 -23.16
N MET A 421 4.38 -45.31 -23.86
CA MET A 421 5.35 -44.37 -23.31
C MET A 421 4.57 -43.42 -22.39
N GLU A 422 4.70 -43.66 -21.09
CA GLU A 422 4.31 -42.64 -20.10
C GLU A 422 5.04 -41.32 -20.39
N MET A 423 4.29 -40.35 -20.85
CA MET A 423 4.81 -38.98 -21.01
C MET A 423 5.12 -38.40 -19.63
N PRO A 424 6.37 -37.98 -19.38
CA PRO A 424 6.72 -37.38 -18.07
C PRO A 424 5.87 -36.16 -17.82
N SER A 425 5.42 -36.01 -16.56
CA SER A 425 4.57 -34.87 -16.18
C SER A 425 5.30 -33.53 -16.41
N LEU A 426 4.55 -32.46 -16.72
CA LEU A 426 5.10 -31.12 -16.87
C LEU A 426 5.96 -30.69 -15.69
N LEU A 427 5.65 -31.17 -14.49
CA LEU A 427 6.39 -30.94 -13.27
C LEU A 427 7.76 -31.63 -13.27
N GLU A 428 7.86 -32.82 -13.85
CA GLU A 428 9.11 -33.56 -14.04
C GLU A 428 9.98 -32.93 -15.13
N ILE A 429 9.35 -32.47 -16.23
CA ILE A 429 10.06 -31.75 -17.30
C ILE A 429 10.64 -30.44 -16.76
N GLY A 430 9.85 -29.66 -15.99
CA GLY A 430 10.31 -28.43 -15.36
C GLY A 430 11.45 -28.67 -14.37
N ARG A 431 11.37 -29.74 -13.57
CA ARG A 431 12.40 -30.13 -12.61
C ARG A 431 13.71 -30.55 -13.30
N ARG A 432 13.61 -31.32 -14.40
CA ARG A 432 14.78 -31.70 -15.21
C ARG A 432 15.44 -30.49 -15.87
N ALA A 433 14.67 -29.59 -16.45
CA ALA A 433 15.17 -28.37 -17.07
C ALA A 433 15.86 -27.44 -16.04
N ALA A 434 15.29 -27.27 -14.85
CA ALA A 434 15.88 -26.49 -13.77
C ALA A 434 17.21 -27.09 -13.28
N MET A 435 17.28 -28.42 -13.11
CA MET A 435 18.51 -29.12 -12.70
C MET A 435 19.60 -29.01 -13.78
N GLN A 436 19.24 -29.07 -15.06
CA GLN A 436 20.20 -28.94 -16.15
C GLN A 436 20.77 -27.52 -16.24
N ALA A 437 19.93 -26.49 -16.12
CA ALA A 437 20.36 -25.10 -16.10
C ALA A 437 21.27 -24.79 -14.90
N GLU A 438 20.97 -25.36 -13.74
CA GLU A 438 21.78 -25.22 -12.53
C GLU A 438 23.17 -25.88 -12.70
N ARG A 439 23.22 -27.08 -13.29
CA ARG A 439 24.44 -27.79 -13.62
C ARG A 439 25.34 -26.96 -14.55
N GLU A 440 24.80 -26.47 -15.65
CA GLU A 440 25.56 -25.65 -16.60
C GLU A 440 26.10 -24.37 -15.97
N ALA A 441 25.32 -23.72 -15.10
CA ALA A 441 25.77 -22.52 -14.37
C ALA A 441 26.94 -22.83 -13.43
N ILE A 442 26.87 -23.93 -12.68
CA ILE A 442 27.96 -24.34 -11.76
C ILE A 442 29.21 -24.72 -12.54
N GLU A 443 29.11 -25.52 -13.61
CA GLU A 443 30.26 -25.93 -14.44
C GLU A 443 30.93 -24.70 -15.11
N ARG A 444 30.17 -23.76 -15.61
CA ARG A 444 30.67 -22.50 -16.22
C ARG A 444 31.46 -21.66 -15.21
N VAL A 445 30.95 -21.49 -14.00
CA VAL A 445 31.62 -20.71 -12.97
C VAL A 445 32.86 -21.43 -12.43
N LEU A 446 32.83 -22.75 -12.31
CA LEU A 446 33.99 -23.54 -11.92
C LEU A 446 35.11 -23.46 -12.99
N ALA A 447 34.76 -23.49 -14.26
CA ALA A 447 35.71 -23.28 -15.35
C ALA A 447 36.35 -21.88 -15.31
N GLN A 448 35.55 -20.83 -15.08
CA GLN A 448 36.05 -19.45 -14.92
C GLN A 448 36.98 -19.28 -13.72
N THR A 449 36.72 -19.97 -12.61
CA THR A 449 37.53 -19.87 -11.37
C THR A 449 38.66 -20.90 -11.32
N ARG A 450 38.99 -21.58 -12.45
CA ARG A 450 40.01 -22.65 -12.50
C ARG A 450 39.80 -23.69 -11.38
N TRP A 451 38.55 -24.11 -11.19
CA TRP A 451 38.12 -25.09 -10.18
C TRP A 451 38.34 -24.66 -8.71
N ASN A 452 38.50 -23.35 -8.46
CA ASN A 452 38.53 -22.83 -7.11
C ASN A 452 37.12 -22.78 -6.51
N ARG A 453 36.76 -23.83 -5.78
CA ARG A 453 35.41 -24.05 -5.21
C ARG A 453 34.98 -22.93 -4.25
N ARG A 454 35.91 -22.33 -3.47
CA ARG A 454 35.59 -21.23 -2.55
C ARG A 454 35.22 -19.95 -3.31
N GLN A 455 35.93 -19.67 -4.38
CA GLN A 455 35.70 -18.52 -5.23
C GLN A 455 34.42 -18.70 -6.07
N ALA A 456 34.17 -19.92 -6.59
CA ALA A 456 32.94 -20.26 -7.29
C ALA A 456 31.70 -20.09 -6.40
N ALA A 457 31.73 -20.52 -5.13
CA ALA A 457 30.64 -20.33 -4.19
C ALA A 457 30.31 -18.84 -3.97
N LYS A 458 31.33 -17.98 -3.88
CA LYS A 458 31.13 -16.51 -3.76
C LYS A 458 30.47 -15.91 -5.01
N ILE A 459 30.89 -16.30 -6.20
CA ILE A 459 30.33 -15.83 -7.46
C ILE A 459 28.86 -16.28 -7.62
N LEU A 460 28.58 -17.53 -7.28
CA LEU A 460 27.24 -18.10 -7.32
C LEU A 460 26.34 -17.62 -6.17
N LYS A 461 26.87 -16.84 -5.22
CA LYS A 461 26.16 -16.34 -4.02
C LYS A 461 25.51 -17.46 -3.19
N ILE A 462 26.16 -18.61 -3.10
CA ILE A 462 25.73 -19.74 -2.28
C ILE A 462 26.80 -20.10 -1.22
N SER A 463 26.40 -20.81 -0.18
CA SER A 463 27.35 -21.27 0.82
C SER A 463 28.28 -22.35 0.24
N TYR A 464 29.52 -22.40 0.70
CA TYR A 464 30.47 -23.43 0.27
C TYR A 464 29.97 -24.86 0.45
N LYS A 465 29.25 -25.10 1.57
CA LYS A 465 28.62 -26.40 1.86
C LYS A 465 27.50 -26.73 0.86
N ALA A 466 26.71 -25.73 0.46
CA ALA A 466 25.66 -25.92 -0.54
C ALA A 466 26.24 -26.25 -1.92
N LEU A 467 27.34 -25.60 -2.33
CA LEU A 467 28.03 -25.91 -3.58
C LEU A 467 28.56 -27.37 -3.58
N LEU A 468 29.20 -27.82 -2.49
CA LEU A 468 29.70 -29.19 -2.38
C LEU A 468 28.58 -30.22 -2.46
N ASN A 469 27.45 -30.01 -1.78
CA ASN A 469 26.31 -30.90 -1.85
C ASN A 469 25.72 -30.99 -3.27
N LYS A 470 25.62 -29.87 -3.99
CA LYS A 470 25.16 -29.86 -5.37
C LYS A 470 26.12 -30.57 -6.32
N MET A 471 27.40 -30.36 -6.18
CA MET A 471 28.42 -31.07 -6.96
C MET A 471 28.34 -32.58 -6.72
N LYS A 472 28.20 -33.03 -5.46
CA LYS A 472 28.08 -34.45 -5.10
C LYS A 472 26.82 -35.10 -5.71
N ALA A 473 25.67 -34.38 -5.67
CA ALA A 473 24.44 -34.84 -6.31
C ALA A 473 24.58 -34.97 -7.83
N MET A 474 25.33 -34.08 -8.47
CA MET A 474 25.62 -34.14 -9.92
C MET A 474 26.52 -35.35 -10.27
N GLU A 475 27.55 -35.64 -9.47
CA GLU A 475 28.43 -36.82 -9.65
C GLU A 475 27.66 -38.12 -9.51
N GLU A 476 26.75 -38.21 -8.53
CA GLU A 476 25.91 -39.39 -8.28
C GLU A 476 24.95 -39.64 -9.45
N GLN A 477 24.37 -38.60 -10.03
CA GLN A 477 23.48 -38.70 -11.19
C GLN A 477 24.23 -39.13 -12.46
N THR A 478 25.44 -38.61 -12.67
CA THR A 478 26.28 -39.01 -13.81
C THR A 478 26.69 -40.50 -13.71
N LYS A 479 26.96 -40.99 -12.51
CA LYS A 479 27.24 -42.40 -12.26
C LYS A 479 26.02 -43.31 -12.43
N ALA A 480 24.82 -42.82 -12.10
CA ALA A 480 23.57 -43.54 -12.30
C ALA A 480 23.19 -43.68 -13.79
N GLN A 481 23.56 -42.68 -14.60
CA GLN A 481 23.32 -42.67 -16.06
C GLN A 481 24.40 -43.49 -16.85
N ALA A 482 25.53 -43.79 -16.22
CA ALA A 482 26.66 -44.50 -16.85
C ALA A 482 26.68 -46.01 -16.59
N LYS A 483 25.64 -46.63 -15.95
CA LYS A 483 25.51 -48.07 -15.88
C LYS A 483 24.71 -48.55 -17.09
N PRO A 484 25.31 -49.27 -18.05
CA PRO A 484 24.56 -49.94 -19.08
C PRO A 484 23.78 -51.13 -18.47
N GLU A 485 22.59 -51.36 -19.01
CA GLU A 485 21.80 -52.58 -18.82
C GLU A 485 22.66 -53.80 -19.23
N GLU A 486 23.10 -54.54 -18.23
CA GLU A 486 23.49 -55.92 -18.38
C GLU A 486 22.69 -56.75 -17.37
N ALA A 487 21.60 -57.34 -17.86
CA ALA A 487 21.12 -58.67 -17.51
C ALA A 487 19.82 -58.95 -18.30
#